data_0aae3624f3bdfae4e81211e9675f9145
#
_entry.id   0aae3624f3bdfae4e81211e9675f9145
#
_cell.length_a   1.000
_cell.length_b   1.000
_cell.length_c   1.000
_cell.angle_alpha   90.00
_cell.angle_beta   90.00
_cell.angle_gamma   90.00
#
_symmetry.space_group_name_H-M   'P 1'
#
loop_
_entity.id
_entity.type
_entity.pdbx_description
1 polymer ?
#
loop_
_entity_poly.entity_id
_entity_poly.type
_entity_poly.pdbx_seq_one_letter_code
_entity_poly.pdbx_strand_id
1 'polypeptide(L)'
;MKRLLKSLKTKPMTLVVSLPENTYEMAKAAWEAGADAIKVHINLFHNASLIKFGTIEEQRPVLEKILHDSPVPVGVVAGENTKVSEGVIEELVRMGFDFISLYGHHMPVSLCNRQDVSNLFAIDYSYSVEEVKTITNSFIAEILELSILPHEEYGSRLNARDLSRYLAFSQVSNIPTLLPTQRLIYPSDVQAIANCGVKAIMIGAIVFGHDLHQMVEQIKLFKQAINELKQ
;
A
#
# COMPACT_ATOMS: atom_id res chain seq x y z
N MET A 1 1.56 7.51 -16.35
CA MET A 1 1.76 6.06 -16.66
C MET A 1 1.73 5.31 -15.33
N LYS A 2 0.87 4.32 -15.16
CA LYS A 2 0.62 3.58 -13.90
C LYS A 2 1.81 2.65 -13.58
N ARG A 3 2.88 3.22 -13.01
CA ARG A 3 4.17 2.54 -12.78
C ARG A 3 4.07 1.42 -11.75
N LEU A 4 3.30 1.63 -10.65
CA LEU A 4 3.07 0.59 -9.65
C LEU A 4 2.36 -0.62 -10.29
N LEU A 5 1.25 -0.40 -11.01
CA LEU A 5 0.50 -1.47 -11.65
C LEU A 5 1.37 -2.27 -12.64
N LYS A 6 2.26 -1.60 -13.38
CA LYS A 6 3.24 -2.25 -14.24
C LYS A 6 4.20 -3.13 -13.42
N SER A 7 4.72 -2.62 -12.30
CA SER A 7 5.62 -3.38 -11.41
C SER A 7 4.97 -4.66 -10.91
N LEU A 8 3.71 -4.56 -10.42
CA LEU A 8 2.93 -5.70 -9.92
C LEU A 8 2.67 -6.79 -10.97
N LYS A 9 2.61 -6.42 -12.25
CA LYS A 9 2.38 -7.35 -13.36
C LYS A 9 3.67 -7.99 -13.90
N THR A 10 4.83 -7.37 -13.67
CA THR A 10 6.08 -7.79 -14.31
C THR A 10 7.13 -8.35 -13.34
N LYS A 11 7.09 -8.00 -12.06
CA LYS A 11 8.01 -8.51 -11.04
C LYS A 11 7.42 -9.74 -10.34
N PRO A 12 8.25 -10.65 -9.82
CA PRO A 12 7.78 -11.75 -8.97
C PRO A 12 7.02 -11.24 -7.74
N MET A 13 7.57 -10.21 -7.09
CA MET A 13 6.95 -9.48 -5.99
C MET A 13 7.48 -8.05 -5.95
N THR A 14 6.64 -7.10 -5.55
CA THR A 14 6.98 -5.67 -5.42
C THR A 14 7.06 -5.31 -3.93
N LEU A 15 8.10 -4.57 -3.54
CA LEU A 15 8.23 -4.02 -2.19
C LEU A 15 7.73 -2.58 -2.17
N VAL A 16 6.65 -2.33 -1.46
CA VAL A 16 6.10 -0.99 -1.21
C VAL A 16 6.47 -0.58 0.22
N VAL A 17 6.82 0.67 0.44
CA VAL A 17 7.08 1.21 1.78
C VAL A 17 6.02 2.26 2.11
N SER A 18 5.20 1.99 3.11
CA SER A 18 4.26 2.96 3.69
C SER A 18 5.02 3.80 4.71
N LEU A 19 5.25 5.07 4.40
CA LEU A 19 6.04 5.93 5.27
C LEU A 19 5.30 6.16 6.61
N PRO A 20 5.97 6.00 7.75
CA PRO A 20 5.36 6.29 9.05
C PRO A 20 5.08 7.78 9.24
N GLU A 21 5.87 8.64 8.57
CA GLU A 21 5.73 10.09 8.52
C GLU A 21 6.06 10.60 7.10
N ASN A 22 5.40 11.68 6.65
CA ASN A 22 5.71 12.30 5.37
C ASN A 22 6.94 13.20 5.49
N THR A 23 8.13 12.62 5.59
CA THR A 23 9.38 13.38 5.53
C THR A 23 10.17 13.04 4.27
N TYR A 24 10.88 14.03 3.73
CA TYR A 24 11.72 13.82 2.56
C TYR A 24 12.86 12.84 2.86
N GLU A 25 13.42 12.92 4.06
CA GLU A 25 14.49 12.04 4.52
C GLU A 25 14.06 10.57 4.52
N MET A 26 12.87 10.26 5.06
CA MET A 26 12.32 8.90 5.05
C MET A 26 12.01 8.44 3.62
N ALA A 27 11.39 9.28 2.80
CA ALA A 27 11.10 8.96 1.42
C ALA A 27 12.38 8.62 0.65
N LYS A 28 13.41 9.48 0.75
CA LYS A 28 14.70 9.29 0.12
C LYS A 28 15.38 8.01 0.59
N ALA A 29 15.46 7.81 1.90
CA ALA A 29 16.06 6.60 2.47
C ALA A 29 15.32 5.32 2.03
N ALA A 30 13.99 5.36 1.88
CA ALA A 30 13.21 4.21 1.44
C ALA A 30 13.57 3.79 0.00
N TRP A 31 13.60 4.72 -0.97
CA TRP A 31 13.95 4.33 -2.34
C TRP A 31 15.43 3.99 -2.50
N GLU A 32 16.33 4.65 -1.77
CA GLU A 32 17.76 4.31 -1.79
C GLU A 32 18.06 2.94 -1.16
N ALA A 33 17.23 2.51 -0.18
CA ALA A 33 17.33 1.19 0.42
C ALA A 33 16.72 0.07 -0.44
N GLY A 34 16.01 0.39 -1.54
CA GLY A 34 15.51 -0.56 -2.51
C GLY A 34 13.99 -0.76 -2.54
N ALA A 35 13.21 0.15 -1.96
CA ALA A 35 11.76 0.16 -2.16
C ALA A 35 11.42 0.31 -3.65
N ASP A 36 10.45 -0.47 -4.13
CA ASP A 36 9.96 -0.39 -5.51
C ASP A 36 8.87 0.68 -5.68
N ALA A 37 8.22 1.09 -4.59
CA ALA A 37 7.27 2.18 -4.51
C ALA A 37 7.18 2.69 -3.06
N ILE A 38 6.72 3.92 -2.87
CA ILE A 38 6.43 4.48 -1.55
C ILE A 38 4.99 4.97 -1.47
N LYS A 39 4.42 4.98 -0.25
CA LYS A 39 3.08 5.48 0.05
C LYS A 39 3.14 6.51 1.17
N VAL A 40 2.56 7.68 0.93
CA VAL A 40 2.37 8.78 1.90
C VAL A 40 0.90 8.90 2.32
N HIS A 41 0.59 9.79 3.26
CA HIS A 41 -0.73 9.92 3.84
C HIS A 41 -1.13 11.38 3.99
N ILE A 42 -2.42 11.70 3.80
CA ILE A 42 -3.00 13.01 4.11
C ILE A 42 -4.41 12.86 4.70
N ASN A 43 -4.87 13.86 5.45
CA ASN A 43 -6.25 13.99 5.93
C ASN A 43 -6.76 12.81 6.78
N LEU A 44 -5.91 12.14 7.55
CA LEU A 44 -6.32 10.98 8.34
C LEU A 44 -5.49 10.76 9.60
N PHE A 45 -6.03 10.00 10.54
CA PHE A 45 -5.26 9.35 11.59
C PHE A 45 -4.87 7.94 11.13
N HIS A 46 -3.55 7.68 11.07
CA HIS A 46 -3.03 6.42 10.56
C HIS A 46 -2.78 5.43 11.72
N ASN A 47 -3.65 4.42 11.84
CA ASN A 47 -3.63 3.49 12.97
C ASN A 47 -2.32 2.72 13.14
N ALA A 48 -1.63 2.37 12.05
CA ALA A 48 -0.38 1.60 12.15
C ALA A 48 0.80 2.44 12.66
N SER A 49 0.86 3.73 12.35
CA SER A 49 1.92 4.65 12.84
C SER A 49 1.49 5.51 14.02
N LEU A 50 0.21 5.51 14.39
CA LEU A 50 -0.38 6.35 15.44
C LEU A 50 -0.15 7.85 15.20
N ILE A 51 -0.03 8.26 13.94
CA ILE A 51 0.20 9.65 13.53
C ILE A 51 -1.06 10.22 12.85
N LYS A 52 -1.38 11.45 13.20
CA LYS A 52 -2.36 12.26 12.48
C LYS A 52 -1.65 13.02 11.36
N PHE A 53 -1.98 12.68 10.14
CA PHE A 53 -1.50 13.39 8.96
C PHE A 53 -2.39 14.59 8.65
N GLY A 54 -1.75 15.72 8.39
CA GLY A 54 -2.41 16.99 8.07
C GLY A 54 -3.08 17.02 6.69
N THR A 55 -3.62 18.19 6.36
CA THR A 55 -4.28 18.42 5.07
C THR A 55 -3.28 18.43 3.91
N ILE A 56 -3.81 18.37 2.69
CA ILE A 56 -2.97 18.45 1.48
C ILE A 56 -2.20 19.78 1.43
N GLU A 57 -2.80 20.88 1.90
CA GLU A 57 -2.17 22.20 1.95
C GLU A 57 -0.99 22.21 2.92
N GLU A 58 -1.16 21.63 4.11
CA GLU A 58 -0.10 21.52 5.12
C GLU A 58 1.05 20.63 4.66
N GLN A 59 0.74 19.56 3.94
CA GLN A 59 1.72 18.55 3.50
C GLN A 59 2.34 18.87 2.13
N ARG A 60 1.76 19.80 1.36
CA ARG A 60 2.16 20.12 -0.02
C ARG A 60 3.67 20.31 -0.22
N PRO A 61 4.39 21.13 0.58
CA PRO A 61 5.81 21.37 0.32
C PRO A 61 6.66 20.11 0.34
N VAL A 62 6.38 19.20 1.28
CA VAL A 62 7.12 17.94 1.38
C VAL A 62 6.67 16.94 0.29
N LEU A 63 5.38 16.90 -0.03
CA LEU A 63 4.84 16.00 -1.06
C LEU A 63 5.37 16.36 -2.46
N GLU A 64 5.39 17.65 -2.82
CA GLU A 64 5.93 18.12 -4.09
C GLU A 64 7.42 17.77 -4.22
N LYS A 65 8.20 17.94 -3.16
CA LYS A 65 9.61 17.56 -3.15
C LYS A 65 9.80 16.05 -3.32
N ILE A 66 9.01 15.24 -2.62
CA ILE A 66 9.04 13.77 -2.75
C ILE A 66 8.68 13.34 -4.17
N LEU A 67 7.60 13.89 -4.74
CA LEU A 67 7.13 13.58 -6.09
C LEU A 67 8.15 13.97 -7.16
N HIS A 68 8.79 15.14 -7.01
CA HIS A 68 9.79 15.64 -7.95
C HIS A 68 11.04 14.75 -8.00
N ASP A 69 11.55 14.34 -6.82
CA ASP A 69 12.84 13.65 -6.72
C ASP A 69 12.74 12.13 -6.74
N SER A 70 11.52 11.56 -6.55
CA SER A 70 11.35 10.11 -6.44
C SER A 70 11.58 9.36 -7.76
N PRO A 71 12.55 8.43 -7.82
CA PRO A 71 12.73 7.55 -8.96
C PRO A 71 11.69 6.44 -9.05
N VAL A 72 10.95 6.21 -7.96
CA VAL A 72 9.94 5.15 -7.84
C VAL A 72 8.51 5.71 -7.82
N PRO A 73 7.47 4.89 -8.10
CA PRO A 73 6.08 5.32 -7.94
C PRO A 73 5.79 5.82 -6.53
N VAL A 74 5.10 6.94 -6.43
CA VAL A 74 4.60 7.50 -5.16
C VAL A 74 3.08 7.41 -5.15
N GLY A 75 2.53 6.82 -4.10
CA GLY A 75 1.10 6.79 -3.86
C GLY A 75 0.70 7.53 -2.60
N VAL A 76 -0.59 7.73 -2.44
CA VAL A 76 -1.14 8.46 -1.29
C VAL A 76 -2.43 7.83 -0.77
N VAL A 77 -2.61 7.84 0.57
CA VAL A 77 -3.92 7.69 1.18
C VAL A 77 -4.54 9.07 1.30
N ALA A 78 -5.67 9.27 0.61
CA ALA A 78 -6.24 10.61 0.38
C ALA A 78 -7.13 11.13 1.51
N GLY A 79 -7.52 10.28 2.47
CA GLY A 79 -8.39 10.66 3.58
C GLY A 79 -9.08 9.47 4.23
N GLU A 80 -9.84 9.75 5.28
CA GLU A 80 -10.51 8.75 6.13
C GLU A 80 -12.03 8.61 5.88
N ASN A 81 -12.57 9.29 4.87
CA ASN A 81 -13.96 9.17 4.43
C ASN A 81 -14.14 9.68 2.99
N THR A 82 -15.26 9.30 2.35
CA THR A 82 -15.54 9.60 0.94
C THR A 82 -15.52 11.10 0.65
N LYS A 83 -16.13 11.93 1.52
CA LYS A 83 -16.22 13.38 1.30
C LYS A 83 -14.85 14.05 1.28
N VAL A 84 -13.99 13.70 2.23
CA VAL A 84 -12.62 14.22 2.32
C VAL A 84 -11.80 13.75 1.11
N SER A 85 -11.87 12.47 0.79
CA SER A 85 -11.14 11.88 -0.34
C SER A 85 -11.56 12.50 -1.67
N GLU A 86 -12.87 12.65 -1.93
CA GLU A 86 -13.40 13.23 -3.16
C GLU A 86 -12.91 14.66 -3.39
N GLY A 87 -12.80 15.45 -2.32
CA GLY A 87 -12.36 16.84 -2.38
C GLY A 87 -10.92 17.04 -2.86
N VAL A 88 -10.07 16.01 -2.80
CA VAL A 88 -8.64 16.13 -3.12
C VAL A 88 -8.18 15.31 -4.33
N ILE A 89 -9.02 14.42 -4.89
CA ILE A 89 -8.62 13.49 -5.98
C ILE A 89 -8.01 14.25 -7.18
N GLU A 90 -8.69 15.28 -7.68
CA GLU A 90 -8.23 16.02 -8.88
C GLU A 90 -6.89 16.72 -8.63
N GLU A 91 -6.66 17.16 -7.42
CA GLU A 91 -5.41 17.79 -7.05
C GLU A 91 -4.27 16.77 -6.95
N LEU A 92 -4.50 15.63 -6.30
CA LEU A 92 -3.52 14.55 -6.20
C LEU A 92 -3.09 14.04 -7.58
N VAL A 93 -4.03 13.91 -8.49
CA VAL A 93 -3.73 13.53 -9.89
C VAL A 93 -2.86 14.59 -10.57
N ARG A 94 -3.20 15.89 -10.42
CA ARG A 94 -2.39 16.99 -10.98
C ARG A 94 -0.99 17.08 -10.38
N MET A 95 -0.83 16.74 -9.10
CA MET A 95 0.48 16.66 -8.45
C MET A 95 1.35 15.52 -8.99
N GLY A 96 0.75 14.51 -9.65
CA GLY A 96 1.48 13.42 -10.28
C GLY A 96 1.63 12.16 -9.43
N PHE A 97 0.76 11.93 -8.45
CA PHE A 97 0.70 10.67 -7.73
C PHE A 97 0.40 9.49 -8.69
N ASP A 98 1.12 8.40 -8.55
CA ASP A 98 0.99 7.21 -9.39
C ASP A 98 -0.22 6.36 -9.02
N PHE A 99 -0.56 6.32 -7.72
CA PHE A 99 -1.71 5.59 -7.20
C PHE A 99 -2.33 6.27 -5.98
N ILE A 100 -3.64 6.06 -5.80
CA ILE A 100 -4.42 6.52 -4.64
C ILE A 100 -4.99 5.29 -3.96
N SER A 101 -4.67 5.12 -2.66
CA SER A 101 -5.12 4.01 -1.82
C SER A 101 -6.23 4.45 -0.90
N LEU A 102 -7.36 3.74 -0.92
CA LEU A 102 -8.51 4.00 -0.05
C LEU A 102 -9.25 2.69 0.25
N TYR A 103 -9.81 2.59 1.44
CA TYR A 103 -10.85 1.59 1.69
C TYR A 103 -12.01 1.78 0.72
N GLY A 104 -12.61 0.70 0.24
CA GLY A 104 -13.69 0.75 -0.74
C GLY A 104 -14.86 1.64 -0.30
N HIS A 105 -15.21 1.63 1.00
CA HIS A 105 -16.25 2.48 1.56
C HIS A 105 -15.84 3.96 1.73
N HIS A 106 -14.57 4.30 1.55
CA HIS A 106 -14.05 5.69 1.52
C HIS A 106 -13.71 6.14 0.09
N MET A 107 -13.73 5.23 -0.88
CA MET A 107 -13.34 5.50 -2.27
C MET A 107 -14.48 6.17 -3.03
N PRO A 108 -14.32 7.41 -3.52
CA PRO A 108 -15.34 8.03 -4.34
C PRO A 108 -15.45 7.36 -5.71
N VAL A 109 -16.66 7.31 -6.27
CA VAL A 109 -16.93 6.71 -7.58
C VAL A 109 -16.09 7.35 -8.68
N SER A 110 -15.76 8.63 -8.56
CA SER A 110 -14.89 9.36 -9.49
C SER A 110 -13.47 8.80 -9.62
N LEU A 111 -13.01 8.00 -8.63
CA LEU A 111 -11.72 7.33 -8.69
C LEU A 111 -11.78 5.98 -9.44
N CYS A 112 -12.96 5.39 -9.56
CA CYS A 112 -13.13 4.13 -10.29
C CYS A 112 -12.89 4.35 -11.80
N ASN A 113 -12.22 3.40 -12.46
CA ASN A 113 -11.97 3.42 -13.91
C ASN A 113 -11.18 4.64 -14.45
N ARG A 114 -10.43 5.35 -13.61
CA ARG A 114 -9.53 6.42 -14.09
C ARG A 114 -8.36 5.84 -14.88
N GLN A 115 -7.91 6.58 -15.91
CA GLN A 115 -6.78 6.15 -16.74
C GLN A 115 -5.47 6.84 -16.37
N ASP A 116 -5.53 7.96 -15.67
CA ASP A 116 -4.41 8.83 -15.30
C ASP A 116 -3.74 8.47 -13.98
N VAL A 117 -4.46 7.82 -13.06
CA VAL A 117 -3.96 7.33 -11.77
C VAL A 117 -4.46 5.93 -11.50
N SER A 118 -3.69 5.10 -10.78
CA SER A 118 -4.18 3.78 -10.34
C SER A 118 -4.99 3.92 -9.06
N ASN A 119 -6.12 3.20 -8.97
CA ASN A 119 -6.79 3.02 -7.70
C ASN A 119 -6.27 1.74 -7.01
N LEU A 120 -5.92 1.88 -5.76
CA LEU A 120 -5.59 0.80 -4.84
C LEU A 120 -6.78 0.62 -3.89
N PHE A 121 -7.62 -0.34 -4.19
CA PHE A 121 -8.86 -0.60 -3.47
C PHE A 121 -8.58 -1.48 -2.25
N ALA A 122 -8.64 -0.89 -1.07
CA ALA A 122 -8.45 -1.62 0.18
C ALA A 122 -9.78 -2.25 0.63
N ILE A 123 -9.73 -3.55 0.92
CA ILE A 123 -10.80 -4.26 1.63
C ILE A 123 -10.46 -4.34 3.11
N ASP A 124 -11.48 -4.37 3.96
CA ASP A 124 -11.35 -4.66 5.38
C ASP A 124 -11.83 -6.08 5.72
N TYR A 125 -11.91 -6.38 7.02
CA TYR A 125 -12.30 -7.71 7.50
C TYR A 125 -13.78 -8.08 7.24
N SER A 126 -14.62 -7.13 6.84
CA SER A 126 -16.05 -7.34 6.58
C SER A 126 -16.34 -7.89 5.18
N TYR A 127 -15.39 -7.72 4.23
CA TYR A 127 -15.58 -8.18 2.86
C TYR A 127 -15.55 -9.70 2.76
N SER A 128 -16.54 -10.24 2.05
CA SER A 128 -16.59 -11.66 1.69
C SER A 128 -15.75 -11.97 0.45
N VAL A 129 -15.39 -13.24 0.27
CA VAL A 129 -14.69 -13.72 -0.94
C VAL A 129 -15.49 -13.46 -2.21
N GLU A 130 -16.83 -13.56 -2.15
CA GLU A 130 -17.70 -13.32 -3.30
C GLU A 130 -17.77 -11.84 -3.70
N GLU A 131 -17.79 -10.93 -2.71
CA GLU A 131 -17.69 -9.49 -2.98
C GLU A 131 -16.34 -9.14 -3.65
N VAL A 132 -15.24 -9.69 -3.14
CA VAL A 132 -13.91 -9.48 -3.73
C VAL A 132 -13.86 -10.00 -5.16
N LYS A 133 -14.40 -11.19 -5.43
CA LYS A 133 -14.52 -11.72 -6.79
C LYS A 133 -15.30 -10.77 -7.69
N THR A 134 -16.41 -10.21 -7.22
CA THR A 134 -17.23 -9.26 -7.98
C THR A 134 -16.46 -7.98 -8.28
N ILE A 135 -15.83 -7.38 -7.26
CA ILE A 135 -15.05 -6.14 -7.39
C ILE A 135 -13.90 -6.32 -8.38
N THR A 136 -13.14 -7.39 -8.25
CA THR A 136 -11.93 -7.62 -9.05
C THR A 136 -12.22 -8.08 -10.50
N ASN A 137 -13.46 -8.48 -10.79
CA ASN A 137 -13.95 -8.77 -12.15
C ASN A 137 -14.66 -7.57 -12.80
N SER A 138 -14.62 -6.40 -12.19
CA SER A 138 -15.29 -5.19 -12.66
C SER A 138 -14.28 -4.08 -12.99
N PHE A 139 -14.82 -2.89 -13.28
CA PHE A 139 -14.02 -1.66 -13.49
C PHE A 139 -13.69 -0.92 -12.18
N ILE A 140 -14.14 -1.42 -11.02
CA ILE A 140 -14.11 -0.69 -9.74
C ILE A 140 -12.67 -0.58 -9.21
N ALA A 141 -11.88 -1.64 -9.34
CA ALA A 141 -10.55 -1.74 -8.76
C ALA A 141 -9.49 -2.14 -9.79
N GLU A 142 -8.26 -1.63 -9.64
CA GLU A 142 -7.09 -2.04 -10.45
C GLU A 142 -6.05 -2.81 -9.65
N ILE A 143 -5.95 -2.53 -8.35
CA ILE A 143 -5.08 -3.21 -7.40
C ILE A 143 -5.90 -3.45 -6.14
N LEU A 144 -5.85 -4.66 -5.60
CA LEU A 144 -6.56 -5.03 -4.38
C LEU A 144 -5.60 -4.99 -3.18
N GLU A 145 -5.88 -4.13 -2.18
CA GLU A 145 -5.14 -4.10 -0.91
C GLU A 145 -5.86 -4.95 0.14
N LEU A 146 -5.15 -5.95 0.69
CA LEU A 146 -5.68 -6.91 1.66
C LEU A 146 -5.55 -6.37 3.10
N SER A 147 -6.26 -5.29 3.44
CA SER A 147 -6.27 -4.66 4.77
C SER A 147 -7.27 -5.33 5.70
N ILE A 148 -7.24 -6.64 5.81
CA ILE A 148 -8.29 -7.51 6.32
C ILE A 148 -8.28 -7.79 7.84
N LEU A 149 -7.55 -6.99 8.61
CA LEU A 149 -7.51 -7.13 10.06
C LEU A 149 -8.20 -5.97 10.77
N PRO A 150 -8.92 -6.24 11.87
CA PRO A 150 -9.37 -5.19 12.77
C PRO A 150 -8.16 -4.54 13.48
N HIS A 151 -8.29 -3.28 13.85
CA HIS A 151 -7.17 -2.48 14.39
C HIS A 151 -6.59 -3.07 15.68
N GLU A 152 -7.40 -3.73 16.49
CA GLU A 152 -7.02 -4.35 17.77
C GLU A 152 -6.01 -5.50 17.59
N GLU A 153 -5.92 -6.05 16.37
CA GLU A 153 -4.99 -7.14 16.05
C GLU A 153 -3.69 -6.66 15.40
N TYR A 154 -3.54 -5.35 15.16
CA TYR A 154 -2.33 -4.81 14.54
C TYR A 154 -1.08 -5.10 15.39
N GLY A 155 0.02 -5.42 14.72
CA GLY A 155 1.28 -5.77 15.36
C GLY A 155 1.38 -7.19 15.93
N SER A 156 0.27 -7.94 16.00
CA SER A 156 0.34 -9.37 16.34
C SER A 156 0.99 -10.18 15.21
N ARG A 157 1.60 -11.32 15.57
CA ARG A 157 2.38 -12.14 14.61
C ARG A 157 1.50 -12.77 13.53
N LEU A 158 2.00 -12.79 12.29
CA LEU A 158 1.39 -13.54 11.17
C LEU A 158 1.19 -15.02 11.55
N ASN A 159 0.04 -15.58 11.18
CA ASN A 159 -0.32 -16.96 11.48
C ASN A 159 -0.96 -17.67 10.27
N ALA A 160 -1.19 -18.99 10.40
CA ALA A 160 -1.69 -19.82 9.30
C ALA A 160 -3.12 -19.42 8.85
N ARG A 161 -3.96 -18.92 9.76
CA ARG A 161 -5.31 -18.42 9.40
C ARG A 161 -5.23 -17.20 8.50
N ASP A 162 -4.27 -16.29 8.77
CA ASP A 162 -4.06 -15.11 7.94
C ASP A 162 -3.64 -15.53 6.52
N LEU A 163 -2.68 -16.47 6.40
CA LEU A 163 -2.25 -17.01 5.10
C LEU A 163 -3.43 -17.64 4.34
N SER A 164 -4.31 -18.40 5.03
CA SER A 164 -5.47 -18.99 4.37
C SER A 164 -6.45 -17.93 3.81
N ARG A 165 -6.61 -16.80 4.52
CA ARG A 165 -7.44 -15.68 4.04
C ARG A 165 -6.79 -14.95 2.86
N TYR A 166 -5.48 -14.69 2.93
CA TYR A 166 -4.75 -14.08 1.81
C TYR A 166 -4.83 -14.95 0.55
N LEU A 167 -4.66 -16.26 0.71
CA LEU A 167 -4.80 -17.22 -0.39
C LEU A 167 -6.22 -17.17 -0.99
N ALA A 168 -7.26 -17.21 -0.16
CA ALA A 168 -8.64 -17.19 -0.61
C ALA A 168 -8.97 -15.94 -1.43
N PHE A 169 -8.56 -14.76 -0.97
CA PHE A 169 -8.78 -13.50 -1.70
C PHE A 169 -7.93 -13.40 -2.98
N SER A 170 -6.66 -13.84 -2.92
CA SER A 170 -5.78 -13.80 -4.09
C SER A 170 -6.22 -14.76 -5.19
N GLN A 171 -6.78 -15.93 -4.84
CA GLN A 171 -7.26 -16.92 -5.81
C GLN A 171 -8.49 -16.46 -6.61
N VAL A 172 -9.36 -15.65 -6.00
CA VAL A 172 -10.56 -15.15 -6.70
C VAL A 172 -10.33 -13.82 -7.40
N SER A 173 -9.19 -13.17 -7.14
CA SER A 173 -8.85 -11.86 -7.70
C SER A 173 -8.25 -11.98 -9.10
N ASN A 174 -8.84 -11.30 -10.08
CA ASN A 174 -8.27 -11.14 -11.43
C ASN A 174 -7.33 -9.94 -11.57
N ILE A 175 -7.14 -9.19 -10.49
CA ILE A 175 -6.20 -8.06 -10.42
C ILE A 175 -5.09 -8.35 -9.41
N PRO A 176 -3.92 -7.67 -9.50
CA PRO A 176 -2.84 -7.87 -8.55
C PRO A 176 -3.27 -7.56 -7.11
N THR A 177 -2.85 -8.41 -6.17
CA THR A 177 -3.08 -8.21 -4.73
C THR A 177 -1.82 -7.66 -4.05
N LEU A 178 -2.03 -6.75 -3.10
CA LEU A 178 -1.02 -6.13 -2.26
C LEU A 178 -1.35 -6.37 -0.79
N LEU A 179 -0.37 -6.84 -0.01
CA LEU A 179 -0.52 -7.08 1.42
C LEU A 179 0.14 -5.96 2.23
N PRO A 180 -0.64 -5.09 2.94
CA PRO A 180 -0.09 -4.16 3.91
C PRO A 180 0.26 -4.88 5.22
N THR A 181 1.28 -4.40 5.91
CA THR A 181 1.67 -4.97 7.21
C THR A 181 0.77 -4.48 8.33
N GLN A 182 -0.34 -5.17 8.51
CA GLN A 182 -1.18 -5.09 9.72
C GLN A 182 -0.69 -6.11 10.76
N ARG A 183 -0.29 -7.31 10.33
CA ARG A 183 0.48 -8.27 11.13
C ARG A 183 1.95 -7.88 11.17
N LEU A 184 2.62 -8.22 12.28
CA LEU A 184 4.08 -8.24 12.31
C LEU A 184 4.56 -9.43 11.45
N ILE A 185 5.27 -9.11 10.38
CA ILE A 185 5.89 -10.07 9.47
C ILE A 185 7.41 -9.91 9.49
N TYR A 186 8.11 -10.97 9.14
CA TYR A 186 9.57 -10.99 9.00
C TYR A 186 9.98 -11.33 7.56
N PRO A 187 11.21 -11.02 7.13
CA PRO A 187 11.71 -11.44 5.82
C PRO A 187 11.55 -12.94 5.52
N SER A 188 11.63 -13.78 6.53
CA SER A 188 11.39 -15.25 6.43
C SER A 188 9.95 -15.61 6.02
N ASP A 189 8.99 -14.71 6.16
CA ASP A 189 7.59 -14.99 5.80
C ASP A 189 7.29 -14.69 4.32
N VAL A 190 8.20 -14.00 3.63
CA VAL A 190 8.01 -13.52 2.25
C VAL A 190 7.65 -14.66 1.29
N GLN A 191 8.33 -15.82 1.40
CA GLN A 191 8.01 -16.98 0.55
C GLN A 191 6.60 -17.52 0.80
N ALA A 192 6.17 -17.61 2.07
CA ALA A 192 4.81 -18.08 2.40
C ALA A 192 3.74 -17.11 1.89
N ILE A 193 3.98 -15.81 1.99
CA ILE A 193 3.09 -14.76 1.45
C ILE A 193 3.04 -14.83 -0.07
N ALA A 194 4.18 -15.01 -0.74
CA ALA A 194 4.25 -15.18 -2.20
C ALA A 194 3.46 -16.41 -2.67
N ASN A 195 3.54 -17.51 -1.93
CA ASN A 195 2.80 -18.75 -2.21
C ASN A 195 1.26 -18.55 -2.10
N CYS A 196 0.80 -17.52 -1.40
CA CYS A 196 -0.62 -17.12 -1.39
C CYS A 196 -1.04 -16.36 -2.67
N GLY A 197 -0.14 -16.12 -3.63
CA GLY A 197 -0.44 -15.38 -4.86
C GLY A 197 -0.36 -13.85 -4.73
N VAL A 198 0.07 -13.34 -3.58
CA VAL A 198 0.25 -11.90 -3.33
C VAL A 198 1.39 -11.36 -4.20
N LYS A 199 1.16 -10.21 -4.87
CA LYS A 199 2.09 -9.57 -5.82
C LYS A 199 2.90 -8.43 -5.23
N ALA A 200 2.51 -7.92 -4.07
CA ALA A 200 3.30 -6.94 -3.33
C ALA A 200 3.15 -7.09 -1.82
N ILE A 201 4.24 -6.81 -1.12
CA ILE A 201 4.22 -6.57 0.33
C ILE A 201 4.43 -5.08 0.56
N MET A 202 3.61 -4.47 1.41
CA MET A 202 3.75 -3.09 1.82
C MET A 202 4.12 -3.02 3.31
N ILE A 203 5.40 -2.79 3.59
CA ILE A 203 5.91 -2.65 4.96
C ILE A 203 5.79 -1.21 5.45
N GLY A 204 5.55 -1.05 6.75
CA GLY A 204 5.36 0.25 7.40
C GLY A 204 5.70 0.19 8.88
N ALA A 205 5.13 1.10 9.67
CA ALA A 205 5.43 1.28 11.08
C ALA A 205 5.28 0.01 11.95
N ILE A 206 4.41 -0.92 11.58
CA ILE A 206 4.27 -2.23 12.28
C ILE A 206 5.57 -3.04 12.21
N VAL A 207 6.36 -2.88 11.13
CA VAL A 207 7.61 -3.64 10.93
C VAL A 207 8.83 -2.92 11.51
N PHE A 208 8.92 -1.60 11.36
CA PHE A 208 10.13 -0.85 11.68
C PHE A 208 9.92 0.38 12.59
N GLY A 209 8.69 0.61 13.08
CA GLY A 209 8.39 1.77 13.92
C GLY A 209 8.57 3.10 13.17
N HIS A 210 9.16 4.08 13.86
CA HIS A 210 9.45 5.43 13.35
C HIS A 210 10.95 5.69 13.15
N ASP A 211 11.79 4.72 13.47
CA ASP A 211 13.24 4.88 13.39
C ASP A 211 13.73 4.72 11.94
N LEU A 212 14.44 5.74 11.44
CA LEU A 212 14.95 5.78 10.07
C LEU A 212 15.96 4.66 9.79
N HIS A 213 16.82 4.34 10.77
CA HIS A 213 17.83 3.30 10.58
C HIS A 213 17.19 1.90 10.52
N GLN A 214 16.24 1.63 11.41
CA GLN A 214 15.45 0.39 11.41
C GLN A 214 14.67 0.25 10.10
N MET A 215 14.06 1.34 9.61
CA MET A 215 13.36 1.34 8.33
C MET A 215 14.29 0.91 7.18
N VAL A 216 15.47 1.52 7.07
CA VAL A 216 16.46 1.19 6.01
C VAL A 216 16.92 -0.26 6.10
N GLU A 217 17.21 -0.74 7.31
CA GLU A 217 17.62 -2.13 7.55
C GLU A 217 16.53 -3.12 7.11
N GLN A 218 15.30 -2.91 7.57
CA GLN A 218 14.18 -3.79 7.22
C GLN A 218 13.88 -3.77 5.71
N ILE A 219 13.92 -2.61 5.05
CA ILE A 219 13.73 -2.54 3.60
C ILE A 219 14.76 -3.41 2.87
N LYS A 220 16.04 -3.34 3.26
CA LYS A 220 17.10 -4.17 2.65
C LYS A 220 16.86 -5.66 2.87
N LEU A 221 16.49 -6.07 4.08
CA LEU A 221 16.22 -7.47 4.42
C LEU A 221 15.00 -8.02 3.65
N PHE A 222 13.89 -7.27 3.59
CA PHE A 222 12.73 -7.66 2.79
C PHE A 222 13.06 -7.70 1.29
N LYS A 223 13.83 -6.72 0.79
CA LYS A 223 14.26 -6.72 -0.61
C LYS A 223 15.12 -7.93 -0.95
N GLN A 224 16.03 -8.30 -0.08
CA GLN A 224 16.81 -9.52 -0.22
C GLN A 224 15.92 -10.76 -0.28
N ALA A 225 14.99 -10.92 0.69
CA ALA A 225 14.07 -12.05 0.71
C ALA A 225 13.18 -12.14 -0.54
N ILE A 226 12.76 -11.00 -1.09
CA ILE A 226 12.00 -10.94 -2.35
C ILE A 226 12.87 -11.40 -3.54
N ASN A 227 14.14 -11.01 -3.58
CA ASN A 227 15.06 -11.42 -4.64
C ASN A 227 15.40 -12.92 -4.59
N GLU A 228 15.28 -13.55 -3.43
CA GLU A 228 15.52 -14.97 -3.18
C GLU A 228 14.28 -15.86 -3.36
N LEU A 229 13.13 -15.28 -3.76
CA LEU A 229 11.89 -16.03 -4.01
C LEU A 229 12.11 -17.16 -5.01
N LYS A 230 11.75 -18.37 -4.59
CA LYS A 230 11.71 -19.55 -5.46
C LYS A 230 10.45 -19.48 -6.32
N GLN A 231 10.65 -19.58 -7.63
CA GLN A 231 9.56 -19.66 -8.61
C GLN A 231 8.88 -21.03 -8.57
#